data_340c24a501beb4286c94b8645c27735d
#
_entry.id   340c24a501beb4286c94b8645c27735d
#
_cell.length_a   1.000
_cell.length_b   1.000
_cell.length_c   1.000
_cell.angle_alpha   90.00
_cell.angle_beta   90.00
_cell.angle_gamma   90.00
#
_symmetry.space_group_name_H-M   'P 1'
#
loop_
_entity.id
_entity.type
_entity.pdbx_description
1 polymer ?
#
loop_
_entity_poly.entity_id
_entity_poly.type
_entity_poly.pdbx_seq_one_letter_code
_entity_poly.pdbx_strand_id
1 'polypeptide(L)'
;RDRSPSRGLGDVYKRQVIWFILPLALCSYISMWLNSFLMGLGHYRLLAWISICCVVLNGVSGYVLLFKVSTHFNPTSIVLLTSALSELFAIIMMGVYVLRRYVPWKFDVPIRHNRLLSRIFSYASVYPAISEIGFHVGSLALFLFCSYFFPNNQVALLTLIFSYWGLIQVPVDALQEITLNYFAEIYSKKQSGKFSPYSQMLIRFSRICCVILFIIIAVSDLVLEGWSVYKCLGLCIVFVISLFACGTEVFNTSLIVRLKNDSYIISKLIFGVISCLLIIIGRFVIGIENILAILIPFLLAQLAENAYSSYRARKAWK
;
A
#
# COMPACT_ATOMS: atom_id res chain seq x y z
N ARG A 1 -32.72 33.65 -2.31
CA ARG A 1 -31.72 32.60 -1.92
C ARG A 1 -31.18 32.02 -3.20
N ASP A 2 -30.17 32.66 -3.79
CA ASP A 2 -29.51 32.22 -5.02
C ASP A 2 -28.61 30.98 -4.68
N ARG A 3 -29.13 29.82 -5.07
CA ARG A 3 -28.26 28.62 -5.13
C ARG A 3 -27.37 28.79 -6.35
N SER A 4 -26.10 29.12 -6.13
CA SER A 4 -25.14 29.25 -7.21
C SER A 4 -25.08 27.93 -8.03
N PRO A 5 -25.11 27.99 -9.37
CA PRO A 5 -25.12 26.82 -10.24
C PRO A 5 -23.88 25.89 -10.02
N SER A 6 -22.80 26.45 -9.47
CA SER A 6 -21.57 25.73 -9.14
C SER A 6 -21.74 24.65 -8.06
N ARG A 7 -22.71 24.76 -7.14
CA ARG A 7 -22.96 23.72 -6.13
C ARG A 7 -23.60 22.46 -6.72
N GLY A 8 -24.46 22.60 -7.73
CA GLY A 8 -25.10 21.46 -8.39
C GLY A 8 -24.14 20.61 -9.21
N LEU A 9 -23.19 21.25 -9.91
CA LEU A 9 -22.17 20.52 -10.68
C LEU A 9 -21.23 19.70 -9.77
N GLY A 10 -20.80 20.28 -8.64
CA GLY A 10 -19.95 19.56 -7.69
C GLY A 10 -20.58 18.28 -7.13
N ASP A 11 -21.90 18.29 -6.91
CA ASP A 11 -22.62 17.12 -6.39
C ASP A 11 -22.82 16.03 -7.47
N VAL A 12 -22.98 16.41 -8.73
CA VAL A 12 -23.03 15.45 -9.86
C VAL A 12 -21.68 14.76 -10.04
N TYR A 13 -20.57 15.50 -10.00
CA TYR A 13 -19.23 14.92 -10.10
C TYR A 13 -18.89 13.98 -8.92
N LYS A 14 -19.28 14.35 -7.70
CA LYS A 14 -19.11 13.48 -6.52
C LYS A 14 -19.86 12.17 -6.67
N ARG A 15 -21.09 12.20 -7.17
CA ARG A 15 -21.88 10.98 -7.42
C ARG A 15 -21.24 10.10 -8.49
N GLN A 16 -20.75 10.68 -9.58
CA GLN A 16 -20.07 9.92 -10.63
C GLN A 16 -18.85 9.19 -10.08
N VAL A 17 -18.02 9.86 -9.29
CA VAL A 17 -16.82 9.24 -8.68
C VAL A 17 -17.19 8.05 -7.78
N ILE A 18 -18.24 8.18 -6.96
CA ILE A 18 -18.70 7.10 -6.07
C ILE A 18 -19.12 5.85 -6.88
N TRP A 19 -19.83 6.04 -8.01
CA TRP A 19 -20.26 4.93 -8.86
C TRP A 19 -19.08 4.14 -9.47
N PHE A 20 -17.91 4.76 -9.67
CA PHE A 20 -16.72 4.08 -10.16
C PHE A 20 -15.83 3.51 -9.05
N ILE A 21 -15.85 4.11 -7.87
CA ILE A 21 -15.06 3.61 -6.71
C ILE A 21 -15.58 2.24 -6.26
N LEU A 22 -16.89 2.04 -6.19
CA LEU A 22 -17.45 0.78 -5.69
C LEU A 22 -17.08 -0.44 -6.55
N PRO A 23 -17.28 -0.44 -7.89
CA PRO A 23 -16.81 -1.51 -8.75
C PRO A 23 -15.30 -1.72 -8.68
N LEU A 24 -14.52 -0.63 -8.65
CA LEU A 24 -13.07 -0.72 -8.50
C LEU A 24 -12.68 -1.44 -7.21
N ALA A 25 -13.25 -1.04 -6.07
CA ALA A 25 -12.97 -1.66 -4.78
C ALA A 25 -13.35 -3.15 -4.76
N LEU A 26 -14.47 -3.53 -5.36
CA LEU A 26 -14.87 -4.94 -5.47
C LEU A 26 -13.91 -5.73 -6.36
N CYS A 27 -13.53 -5.18 -7.52
CA CYS A 27 -12.57 -5.81 -8.41
C CYS A 27 -11.21 -5.96 -7.73
N SER A 28 -10.70 -4.91 -7.08
CA SER A 28 -9.41 -4.97 -6.38
C SER A 28 -9.43 -6.01 -5.26
N TYR A 29 -10.52 -6.12 -4.51
CA TYR A 29 -10.64 -7.12 -3.46
C TYR A 29 -10.60 -8.55 -4.01
N ILE A 30 -11.33 -8.84 -5.10
CA ILE A 30 -11.35 -10.17 -5.74
C ILE A 30 -9.97 -10.47 -6.36
N SER A 31 -9.37 -9.49 -7.03
CA SER A 31 -8.03 -9.59 -7.61
C SER A 31 -6.98 -9.91 -6.55
N MET A 32 -7.00 -9.20 -5.43
CA MET A 32 -6.10 -9.42 -4.30
C MET A 32 -6.25 -10.82 -3.70
N TRP A 33 -7.49 -11.32 -3.58
CA TRP A 33 -7.75 -12.68 -3.08
C TRP A 33 -7.20 -13.75 -4.02
N LEU A 34 -7.44 -13.62 -5.34
CA LEU A 34 -6.92 -14.55 -6.35
C LEU A 34 -5.39 -14.51 -6.43
N ASN A 35 -4.81 -13.30 -6.33
CA ASN A 35 -3.37 -13.08 -6.30
C ASN A 35 -2.73 -13.81 -5.12
N SER A 36 -3.27 -13.62 -3.92
CA SER A 36 -2.78 -14.28 -2.70
C SER A 36 -2.91 -15.80 -2.78
N PHE A 37 -4.00 -16.30 -3.36
CA PHE A 37 -4.20 -17.73 -3.58
C PHE A 37 -3.16 -18.33 -4.53
N LEU A 38 -2.94 -17.72 -5.70
CA LEU A 38 -1.96 -18.17 -6.69
C LEU A 38 -0.52 -18.02 -6.19
N MET A 39 -0.25 -16.99 -5.39
CA MET A 39 1.03 -16.77 -4.76
C MET A 39 1.36 -17.85 -3.73
N GLY A 40 0.37 -18.24 -2.91
CA GLY A 40 0.50 -19.37 -1.99
C GLY A 40 0.77 -20.70 -2.69
N LEU A 41 0.34 -20.84 -3.96
CA LEU A 41 0.64 -21.98 -4.82
C LEU A 41 1.98 -21.86 -5.59
N GLY A 42 2.71 -20.77 -5.42
CA GLY A 42 4.04 -20.54 -6.04
C GLY A 42 4.01 -20.09 -7.49
N HIS A 43 2.87 -19.59 -8.00
CA HIS A 43 2.73 -19.13 -9.39
C HIS A 43 3.21 -17.69 -9.64
N TYR A 44 4.33 -17.29 -9.06
CA TYR A 44 4.87 -15.91 -9.12
C TYR A 44 5.10 -15.38 -10.54
N ARG A 45 5.59 -16.25 -11.47
CA ARG A 45 5.86 -15.83 -12.86
C ARG A 45 4.57 -15.44 -13.58
N LEU A 46 3.50 -16.20 -13.39
CA LEU A 46 2.18 -15.89 -13.97
C LEU A 46 1.67 -14.56 -13.45
N LEU A 47 1.73 -14.36 -12.14
CA LEU A 47 1.28 -13.14 -11.49
C LEU A 47 2.08 -11.92 -11.97
N ALA A 48 3.41 -12.04 -12.09
CA ALA A 48 4.25 -10.98 -12.62
C ALA A 48 3.83 -10.58 -14.06
N TRP A 49 3.58 -11.55 -14.95
CA TRP A 49 3.12 -11.27 -16.29
C TRP A 49 1.74 -10.61 -16.32
N ILE A 50 0.79 -11.09 -15.52
CA ILE A 50 -0.55 -10.48 -15.41
C ILE A 50 -0.41 -9.04 -14.92
N SER A 51 0.40 -8.77 -13.90
CA SER A 51 0.63 -7.42 -13.37
C SER A 51 1.23 -6.48 -14.42
N ILE A 52 2.22 -6.94 -15.20
CA ILE A 52 2.78 -6.16 -16.31
C ILE A 52 1.70 -5.83 -17.35
N CYS A 53 0.90 -6.82 -17.74
CA CYS A 53 -0.20 -6.59 -18.69
C CYS A 53 -1.23 -5.58 -18.15
N CYS A 54 -1.57 -5.65 -16.86
CA CYS A 54 -2.48 -4.71 -16.20
C CYS A 54 -1.94 -3.28 -16.20
N VAL A 55 -0.66 -3.09 -15.90
CA VAL A 55 -0.01 -1.76 -15.93
C VAL A 55 -0.04 -1.19 -17.35
N VAL A 56 0.33 -1.99 -18.35
CA VAL A 56 0.28 -1.57 -19.76
C VAL A 56 -1.16 -1.24 -20.18
N LEU A 57 -2.12 -2.11 -19.86
CA LEU A 57 -3.53 -1.90 -20.19
C LEU A 57 -4.06 -0.61 -19.53
N ASN A 58 -3.78 -0.38 -18.26
CA ASN A 58 -4.19 0.82 -17.54
C ASN A 58 -3.57 2.08 -18.16
N GLY A 59 -2.26 2.06 -18.43
CA GLY A 59 -1.57 3.19 -19.05
C GLY A 59 -2.06 3.51 -20.47
N VAL A 60 -2.22 2.49 -21.32
CA VAL A 60 -2.68 2.67 -22.71
C VAL A 60 -4.15 3.13 -22.73
N SER A 61 -5.03 2.47 -21.97
CA SER A 61 -6.45 2.85 -21.91
C SER A 61 -6.63 4.24 -21.32
N GLY A 62 -5.87 4.57 -20.25
CA GLY A 62 -5.85 5.90 -19.65
C GLY A 62 -5.43 6.97 -20.66
N TYR A 63 -4.33 6.75 -21.38
CA TYR A 63 -3.88 7.67 -22.42
C TYR A 63 -4.93 7.86 -23.53
N VAL A 64 -5.48 6.77 -24.06
CA VAL A 64 -6.47 6.83 -25.13
C VAL A 64 -7.74 7.57 -24.69
N LEU A 65 -8.26 7.25 -23.50
CA LEU A 65 -9.49 7.87 -23.01
C LEU A 65 -9.31 9.33 -22.63
N LEU A 66 -8.16 9.70 -22.06
CA LEU A 66 -7.90 11.09 -21.64
C LEU A 66 -7.57 12.02 -22.81
N PHE A 67 -6.84 11.54 -23.83
CA PHE A 67 -6.28 12.40 -24.84
C PHE A 67 -6.83 12.19 -26.26
N LYS A 68 -7.41 11.03 -26.56
CA LYS A 68 -7.92 10.71 -27.91
C LYS A 68 -9.44 10.64 -27.99
N VAL A 69 -10.10 10.24 -26.91
CA VAL A 69 -11.55 10.18 -26.85
C VAL A 69 -12.05 11.43 -26.13
N SER A 70 -12.58 12.40 -26.89
CA SER A 70 -13.24 13.57 -26.31
C SER A 70 -14.42 13.10 -25.47
N THR A 71 -14.26 13.09 -24.17
CA THR A 71 -15.25 12.54 -23.24
C THR A 71 -15.88 13.67 -22.42
N HIS A 72 -17.16 13.55 -22.17
CA HIS A 72 -17.87 14.36 -21.18
C HIS A 72 -17.60 13.92 -19.75
N PHE A 73 -16.72 12.91 -19.56
CA PHE A 73 -16.36 12.40 -18.25
C PHE A 73 -15.26 13.23 -17.60
N ASN A 74 -15.34 13.38 -16.28
CA ASN A 74 -14.25 13.97 -15.50
C ASN A 74 -13.00 13.10 -15.62
N PRO A 75 -11.78 13.69 -15.77
CA PRO A 75 -10.52 12.95 -15.80
C PRO A 75 -10.35 11.95 -14.64
N THR A 76 -10.79 12.29 -13.43
CA THR A 76 -10.78 11.39 -12.28
C THR A 76 -11.64 10.13 -12.51
N SER A 77 -12.81 10.28 -13.13
CA SER A 77 -13.69 9.13 -13.43
C SER A 77 -13.08 8.23 -14.50
N ILE A 78 -12.33 8.80 -15.46
CA ILE A 78 -11.61 8.03 -16.48
C ILE A 78 -10.50 7.19 -15.83
N VAL A 79 -9.72 7.79 -14.95
CA VAL A 79 -8.65 7.07 -14.22
C VAL A 79 -9.23 5.91 -13.40
N LEU A 80 -10.34 6.14 -12.68
CA LEU A 80 -11.01 5.08 -11.91
C LEU A 80 -11.55 3.97 -12.82
N LEU A 81 -12.12 4.33 -13.97
CA LEU A 81 -12.64 3.36 -14.94
C LEU A 81 -11.51 2.50 -15.52
N THR A 82 -10.39 3.10 -15.94
CA THR A 82 -9.25 2.37 -16.51
C THR A 82 -8.61 1.45 -15.48
N SER A 83 -8.53 1.88 -14.23
CA SER A 83 -8.07 1.04 -13.12
C SER A 83 -9.02 -0.13 -12.87
N ALA A 84 -10.34 0.09 -12.88
CA ALA A 84 -11.31 -0.98 -12.73
C ALA A 84 -11.26 -1.99 -13.89
N LEU A 85 -11.04 -1.53 -15.12
CA LEU A 85 -10.87 -2.40 -16.29
C LEU A 85 -9.61 -3.26 -16.19
N SER A 86 -8.50 -2.70 -15.72
CA SER A 86 -7.25 -3.45 -15.54
C SER A 86 -7.37 -4.51 -14.43
N GLU A 87 -8.06 -4.19 -13.33
CA GLU A 87 -8.34 -5.15 -12.26
C GLU A 87 -9.30 -6.27 -12.74
N LEU A 88 -10.33 -5.92 -13.50
CA LEU A 88 -11.22 -6.91 -14.10
C LEU A 88 -10.47 -7.86 -15.05
N PHE A 89 -9.55 -7.33 -15.85
CA PHE A 89 -8.67 -8.14 -16.69
C PHE A 89 -7.83 -9.10 -15.85
N ALA A 90 -7.23 -8.63 -14.76
CA ALA A 90 -6.48 -9.47 -13.83
C ALA A 90 -7.34 -10.61 -13.27
N ILE A 91 -8.55 -10.30 -12.81
CA ILE A 91 -9.51 -11.30 -12.29
C ILE A 91 -9.82 -12.36 -13.35
N ILE A 92 -10.11 -11.94 -14.59
CA ILE A 92 -10.42 -12.87 -15.68
C ILE A 92 -9.23 -13.80 -15.96
N MET A 93 -8.03 -13.23 -16.08
CA MET A 93 -6.82 -14.02 -16.38
C MET A 93 -6.48 -15.01 -15.25
N MET A 94 -6.49 -14.55 -14.01
CA MET A 94 -6.26 -15.41 -12.85
C MET A 94 -7.38 -16.44 -12.67
N GLY A 95 -8.64 -16.03 -12.82
CA GLY A 95 -9.80 -16.89 -12.69
C GLY A 95 -9.81 -18.01 -13.75
N VAL A 96 -9.55 -17.69 -15.01
CA VAL A 96 -9.44 -18.69 -16.11
C VAL A 96 -8.30 -19.66 -15.82
N TYR A 97 -7.17 -19.18 -15.32
CA TYR A 97 -6.06 -20.05 -14.95
C TYR A 97 -6.42 -21.00 -13.81
N VAL A 98 -7.05 -20.49 -12.75
CA VAL A 98 -7.50 -21.31 -11.60
C VAL A 98 -8.53 -22.35 -12.05
N LEU A 99 -9.53 -21.94 -12.84
CA LEU A 99 -10.57 -22.84 -13.35
C LEU A 99 -9.99 -23.95 -14.23
N ARG A 100 -9.05 -23.62 -15.11
CA ARG A 100 -8.44 -24.63 -16.00
C ARG A 100 -7.53 -25.62 -15.27
N ARG A 101 -6.84 -25.18 -14.23
CA ARG A 101 -5.81 -25.98 -13.58
C ARG A 101 -6.30 -26.70 -12.33
N TYR A 102 -7.26 -26.13 -11.60
CA TYR A 102 -7.64 -26.61 -10.26
C TYR A 102 -9.09 -27.05 -10.12
N VAL A 103 -10.00 -26.71 -11.03
CA VAL A 103 -11.42 -27.10 -10.97
C VAL A 103 -11.67 -28.61 -11.18
N PRO A 104 -10.78 -29.45 -11.80
CA PRO A 104 -10.94 -30.89 -11.75
C PRO A 104 -10.81 -31.50 -10.35
N TRP A 105 -10.35 -30.70 -9.37
CA TRP A 105 -10.28 -31.17 -7.99
C TRP A 105 -11.67 -31.12 -7.37
N LYS A 106 -12.26 -32.29 -7.15
CA LYS A 106 -13.46 -32.44 -6.33
C LYS A 106 -13.13 -31.83 -4.97
N PHE A 107 -13.73 -30.68 -4.66
CA PHE A 107 -13.64 -30.04 -3.35
C PHE A 107 -14.48 -30.82 -2.32
N ASP A 108 -14.24 -32.14 -2.18
CA ASP A 108 -14.72 -32.92 -1.06
C ASP A 108 -13.79 -32.71 0.15
N VAL A 109 -13.57 -31.45 0.51
CA VAL A 109 -12.99 -31.15 1.82
C VAL A 109 -14.17 -31.08 2.79
N PRO A 110 -14.36 -32.10 3.64
CA PRO A 110 -15.35 -31.97 4.71
C PRO A 110 -14.92 -30.81 5.56
N ILE A 111 -15.69 -29.71 5.52
CA ILE A 111 -15.51 -28.57 6.42
C ILE A 111 -15.88 -29.07 7.82
N ARG A 112 -15.06 -29.94 8.37
CA ARG A 112 -15.09 -30.20 9.81
C ARG A 112 -14.72 -28.89 10.48
N HIS A 113 -15.63 -28.38 11.26
CA HIS A 113 -15.45 -27.23 12.15
C HIS A 113 -14.26 -27.52 13.08
N ASN A 114 -13.06 -27.32 12.57
CA ASN A 114 -11.85 -27.56 13.33
C ASN A 114 -11.52 -26.25 14.03
N ARG A 115 -11.71 -26.20 15.35
CA ARG A 115 -11.35 -25.04 16.20
C ARG A 115 -9.94 -24.54 15.94
N LEU A 116 -9.03 -25.40 15.48
CA LEU A 116 -7.68 -25.06 15.08
C LEU A 116 -7.67 -24.21 13.80
N LEU A 117 -8.43 -24.59 12.78
CA LEU A 117 -8.56 -23.84 11.51
C LEU A 117 -9.19 -22.46 11.75
N SER A 118 -10.22 -22.38 12.60
CA SER A 118 -10.84 -21.10 12.99
C SER A 118 -9.84 -20.18 13.70
N ARG A 119 -9.02 -20.72 14.61
CA ARG A 119 -7.95 -19.95 15.26
C ARG A 119 -6.87 -19.49 14.28
N ILE A 120 -6.39 -20.39 13.42
CA ILE A 120 -5.38 -20.04 12.40
C ILE A 120 -5.93 -18.96 11.48
N PHE A 121 -7.19 -19.10 11.02
CA PHE A 121 -7.83 -18.09 10.17
C PHE A 121 -7.99 -16.75 10.88
N SER A 122 -8.43 -16.74 12.13
CA SER A 122 -8.56 -15.51 12.91
C SER A 122 -7.20 -14.82 13.09
N TYR A 123 -6.18 -15.57 13.49
CA TYR A 123 -4.86 -15.01 13.75
C TYR A 123 -4.10 -14.61 12.50
N ALA A 124 -4.21 -15.38 11.42
CA ALA A 124 -3.46 -15.14 10.19
C ALA A 124 -4.12 -14.12 9.25
N SER A 125 -5.44 -13.95 9.33
CA SER A 125 -6.19 -13.13 8.37
C SER A 125 -6.90 -11.94 9.03
N VAL A 126 -7.61 -12.15 10.13
CA VAL A 126 -8.46 -11.11 10.74
C VAL A 126 -7.63 -10.02 11.40
N TYR A 127 -6.59 -10.38 12.16
CA TYR A 127 -5.76 -9.38 12.83
C TYR A 127 -4.97 -8.49 11.88
N PRO A 128 -4.28 -9.02 10.85
CA PRO A 128 -3.66 -8.19 9.82
C PRO A 128 -4.68 -7.29 9.09
N ALA A 129 -5.86 -7.84 8.72
CA ALA A 129 -6.90 -7.06 8.05
C ALA A 129 -7.40 -5.88 8.91
N ILE A 130 -7.63 -6.09 10.20
CA ILE A 130 -8.03 -5.01 11.12
C ILE A 130 -6.92 -3.94 11.20
N SER A 131 -5.66 -4.34 11.24
CA SER A 131 -4.52 -3.42 11.24
C SER A 131 -4.46 -2.58 9.97
N GLU A 132 -4.65 -3.19 8.79
CA GLU A 132 -4.66 -2.49 7.51
C GLU A 132 -5.86 -1.54 7.38
N ILE A 133 -7.05 -1.97 7.79
CA ILE A 133 -8.24 -1.10 7.84
C ILE A 133 -7.96 0.11 8.75
N GLY A 134 -7.38 -0.12 9.92
CA GLY A 134 -7.01 0.95 10.85
C GLY A 134 -6.03 1.95 10.24
N PHE A 135 -5.04 1.47 9.50
CA PHE A 135 -4.08 2.31 8.78
C PHE A 135 -4.76 3.17 7.70
N HIS A 136 -5.63 2.58 6.88
CA HIS A 136 -6.35 3.31 5.84
C HIS A 136 -7.34 4.35 6.40
N VAL A 137 -8.06 4.00 7.45
CA VAL A 137 -8.96 4.95 8.16
C VAL A 137 -8.15 6.09 8.78
N GLY A 138 -7.01 5.79 9.38
CA GLY A 138 -6.09 6.80 9.92
C GLY A 138 -5.54 7.73 8.86
N SER A 139 -5.14 7.19 7.72
CA SER A 139 -4.66 7.98 6.56
C SER A 139 -5.76 8.89 6.00
N LEU A 140 -6.98 8.39 5.86
CA LEU A 140 -8.12 9.20 5.41
C LEU A 140 -8.43 10.33 6.40
N ALA A 141 -8.45 10.04 7.69
CA ALA A 141 -8.67 11.05 8.74
C ALA A 141 -7.59 12.13 8.69
N LEU A 142 -6.33 11.75 8.46
CA LEU A 142 -5.24 12.68 8.29
C LEU A 142 -5.41 13.59 7.07
N PHE A 143 -5.80 13.03 5.91
CA PHE A 143 -6.08 13.84 4.71
C PHE A 143 -7.22 14.81 4.93
N LEU A 144 -8.30 14.38 5.62
CA LEU A 144 -9.40 15.26 6.00
C LEU A 144 -8.94 16.38 6.95
N PHE A 145 -8.11 16.07 7.94
CA PHE A 145 -7.49 17.05 8.81
C PHE A 145 -6.65 18.06 8.02
N CYS A 146 -5.79 17.59 7.13
CA CYS A 146 -4.96 18.45 6.30
C CYS A 146 -5.81 19.35 5.39
N SER A 147 -6.86 18.82 4.77
CA SER A 147 -7.74 19.59 3.91
C SER A 147 -8.56 20.66 4.64
N TYR A 148 -8.77 20.49 5.94
CA TYR A 148 -9.47 21.47 6.76
C TYR A 148 -8.56 22.59 7.27
N PHE A 149 -7.31 22.25 7.64
CA PHE A 149 -6.40 23.18 8.33
C PHE A 149 -5.35 23.85 7.42
N PHE A 150 -5.13 23.36 6.21
CA PHE A 150 -4.13 23.88 5.29
C PHE A 150 -4.73 24.38 3.98
N PRO A 151 -4.10 25.38 3.32
CA PRO A 151 -4.53 25.88 2.01
C PRO A 151 -4.50 24.78 0.93
N ASN A 152 -5.42 24.86 -0.05
CA ASN A 152 -5.58 23.86 -1.10
C ASN A 152 -4.31 23.58 -1.91
N ASN A 153 -3.47 24.59 -2.16
CA ASN A 153 -2.20 24.42 -2.86
C ASN A 153 -1.20 23.57 -2.07
N GLN A 154 -1.18 23.69 -0.75
CA GLN A 154 -0.34 22.87 0.10
C GLN A 154 -0.87 21.43 0.19
N VAL A 155 -2.19 21.24 0.28
CA VAL A 155 -2.81 19.92 0.25
C VAL A 155 -2.52 19.23 -1.09
N ALA A 156 -2.58 19.96 -2.22
CA ALA A 156 -2.21 19.42 -3.52
C ALA A 156 -0.74 18.97 -3.57
N LEU A 157 0.18 19.77 -3.01
CA LEU A 157 1.59 19.38 -2.89
C LEU A 157 1.77 18.11 -2.04
N LEU A 158 1.09 18.02 -0.91
CA LEU A 158 1.14 16.83 -0.06
C LEU A 158 0.62 15.60 -0.82
N THR A 159 -0.49 15.72 -1.53
CA THR A 159 -1.06 14.63 -2.33
C THR A 159 -0.09 14.14 -3.40
N LEU A 160 0.60 15.06 -4.08
CA LEU A 160 1.64 14.73 -5.05
C LEU A 160 2.80 13.94 -4.39
N ILE A 161 3.29 14.43 -3.24
CA ILE A 161 4.36 13.77 -2.49
C ILE A 161 3.94 12.38 -2.01
N PHE A 162 2.70 12.21 -1.55
CA PHE A 162 2.17 10.90 -1.17
C PHE A 162 2.02 9.95 -2.39
N SER A 163 1.73 10.49 -3.56
CA SER A 163 1.73 9.70 -4.81
C SER A 163 3.14 9.19 -5.14
N TYR A 164 4.15 10.04 -5.00
CA TYR A 164 5.55 9.62 -5.15
C TYR A 164 5.97 8.60 -4.09
N TRP A 165 5.53 8.81 -2.85
CA TRP A 165 5.77 7.83 -1.78
C TRP A 165 5.17 6.48 -2.12
N GLY A 166 3.93 6.42 -2.59
CA GLY A 166 3.29 5.18 -3.04
C GLY A 166 4.12 4.45 -4.11
N LEU A 167 4.67 5.19 -5.09
CA LEU A 167 5.54 4.59 -6.11
C LEU A 167 6.85 4.04 -5.53
N ILE A 168 7.50 4.77 -4.62
CA ILE A 168 8.73 4.33 -3.96
C ILE A 168 8.45 3.15 -3.03
N GLN A 169 7.23 3.02 -2.50
CA GLN A 169 6.81 1.95 -1.59
C GLN A 169 6.58 0.61 -2.30
N VAL A 170 6.34 0.60 -3.62
CA VAL A 170 6.06 -0.65 -4.38
C VAL A 170 7.05 -1.79 -4.11
N PRO A 171 8.39 -1.59 -4.07
CA PRO A 171 9.31 -2.67 -3.72
C PRO A 171 9.21 -3.14 -2.28
N VAL A 172 8.76 -2.27 -1.37
CA VAL A 172 8.57 -2.60 0.05
C VAL A 172 7.36 -3.52 0.20
N ASP A 173 6.26 -3.20 -0.49
CA ASP A 173 5.04 -4.00 -0.46
C ASP A 173 5.26 -5.37 -1.12
N ALA A 174 5.92 -5.39 -2.28
CA ALA A 174 6.30 -6.65 -2.94
C ALA A 174 7.21 -7.54 -2.07
N LEU A 175 8.05 -6.92 -1.25
CA LEU A 175 8.94 -7.63 -0.34
C LEU A 175 8.18 -8.36 0.77
N GLN A 176 7.06 -7.80 1.25
CA GLN A 176 6.25 -8.41 2.30
C GLN A 176 5.84 -9.83 1.93
N GLU A 177 5.38 -10.03 0.71
CA GLU A 177 4.89 -11.32 0.21
C GLU A 177 6.02 -12.35 0.05
N ILE A 178 7.16 -11.92 -0.53
CA ILE A 178 8.35 -12.77 -0.67
C ILE A 178 8.88 -13.17 0.71
N THR A 179 8.93 -12.22 1.62
CA THR A 179 9.44 -12.40 2.98
C THR A 179 8.58 -13.38 3.77
N LEU A 180 7.25 -13.32 3.63
CA LEU A 180 6.31 -14.21 4.30
C LEU A 180 6.62 -15.68 3.99
N ASN A 181 6.72 -16.01 2.70
CA ASN A 181 6.98 -17.37 2.24
C ASN A 181 8.36 -17.87 2.67
N TYR A 182 9.35 -16.99 2.55
CA TYR A 182 10.73 -17.34 2.87
C TYR A 182 10.93 -17.59 4.37
N PHE A 183 10.34 -16.76 5.22
CA PHE A 183 10.42 -16.96 6.68
C PHE A 183 9.55 -18.13 7.13
N ALA A 184 8.42 -18.40 6.49
CA ALA A 184 7.64 -19.59 6.77
C ALA A 184 8.45 -20.88 6.48
N GLU A 185 9.22 -20.90 5.39
CA GLU A 185 10.11 -22.01 5.07
C GLU A 185 11.23 -22.18 6.11
N ILE A 186 11.92 -21.09 6.48
CA ILE A 186 12.97 -21.11 7.52
C ILE A 186 12.40 -21.60 8.85
N TYR A 187 11.20 -21.16 9.20
CA TYR A 187 10.53 -21.53 10.44
C TYR A 187 10.15 -23.01 10.45
N SER A 188 9.57 -23.51 9.35
CA SER A 188 9.20 -24.92 9.21
C SER A 188 10.40 -25.86 9.30
N LYS A 189 11.54 -25.44 8.72
CA LYS A 189 12.81 -26.18 8.75
C LYS A 189 13.60 -26.01 10.06
N LYS A 190 13.09 -25.25 11.04
CA LYS A 190 13.75 -24.94 12.33
C LYS A 190 15.15 -24.29 12.18
N GLN A 191 15.36 -23.51 11.11
CA GLN A 191 16.64 -22.88 10.78
C GLN A 191 16.71 -21.42 11.26
N SER A 192 16.35 -21.15 12.52
CA SER A 192 16.28 -19.79 13.06
C SER A 192 17.59 -18.97 12.92
N GLY A 193 18.76 -19.64 12.91
CA GLY A 193 20.05 -18.98 12.69
C GLY A 193 20.18 -18.28 11.32
N LYS A 194 19.38 -18.67 10.33
CA LYS A 194 19.35 -18.03 9.01
C LYS A 194 18.54 -16.74 8.95
N PHE A 195 17.74 -16.44 9.98
CA PHE A 195 16.89 -15.25 10.01
C PHE A 195 17.66 -13.95 9.80
N SER A 196 18.77 -13.76 10.56
CA SER A 196 19.54 -12.51 10.51
C SER A 196 20.18 -12.25 9.14
N PRO A 197 20.91 -13.18 8.49
CA PRO A 197 21.50 -12.92 7.18
C PRO A 197 20.45 -12.70 6.09
N TYR A 198 19.35 -13.45 6.11
CA TYR A 198 18.29 -13.29 5.11
C TYR A 198 17.52 -11.99 5.27
N SER A 199 17.18 -11.61 6.50
CA SER A 199 16.52 -10.31 6.73
C SER A 199 17.37 -9.15 6.23
N GLN A 200 18.68 -9.18 6.48
CA GLN A 200 19.59 -8.15 5.97
C GLN A 200 19.68 -8.14 4.44
N MET A 201 19.73 -9.31 3.81
CA MET A 201 19.75 -9.41 2.34
C MET A 201 18.47 -8.81 1.73
N LEU A 202 17.31 -9.17 2.25
CA LEU A 202 16.02 -8.67 1.78
C LEU A 202 15.90 -7.15 1.96
N ILE A 203 16.29 -6.62 3.13
CA ILE A 203 16.29 -5.18 3.39
C ILE A 203 17.23 -4.44 2.44
N ARG A 204 18.44 -4.96 2.18
CA ARG A 204 19.40 -4.35 1.24
C ARG A 204 18.83 -4.33 -0.17
N PHE A 205 18.27 -5.45 -0.63
CA PHE A 205 17.68 -5.55 -1.97
C PHE A 205 16.53 -4.52 -2.14
N SER A 206 15.58 -4.45 -1.20
CA SER A 206 14.47 -3.50 -1.26
C SER A 206 14.98 -2.05 -1.26
N ARG A 207 15.97 -1.73 -0.43
CA ARG A 207 16.57 -0.38 -0.41
C ARG A 207 17.19 0.00 -1.75
N ILE A 208 17.88 -0.93 -2.41
CA ILE A 208 18.44 -0.69 -3.76
C ILE A 208 17.30 -0.38 -4.74
N CYS A 209 16.21 -1.15 -4.71
CA CYS A 209 15.04 -0.88 -5.56
C CYS A 209 14.41 0.49 -5.26
N CYS A 210 14.28 0.86 -3.98
CA CYS A 210 13.78 2.19 -3.60
C CYS A 210 14.70 3.33 -4.11
N VAL A 211 16.02 3.15 -4.06
CA VAL A 211 16.98 4.14 -4.60
C VAL A 211 16.80 4.29 -6.12
N ILE A 212 16.65 3.20 -6.84
CA ILE A 212 16.44 3.23 -8.30
C ILE A 212 15.15 3.98 -8.63
N LEU A 213 14.04 3.65 -7.96
CA LEU A 213 12.75 4.32 -8.17
C LEU A 213 12.80 5.79 -7.77
N PHE A 214 13.46 6.13 -6.67
CA PHE A 214 13.67 7.53 -6.28
C PHE A 214 14.38 8.33 -7.37
N ILE A 215 15.45 7.78 -7.96
CA ILE A 215 16.17 8.44 -9.04
C ILE A 215 15.27 8.61 -10.27
N ILE A 216 14.52 7.58 -10.65
CA ILE A 216 13.60 7.63 -11.80
C ILE A 216 12.55 8.71 -11.58
N ILE A 217 11.92 8.76 -10.39
CA ILE A 217 10.89 9.75 -10.07
C ILE A 217 11.49 11.16 -10.05
N ALA A 218 12.64 11.35 -9.40
CA ALA A 218 13.30 12.65 -9.32
C ALA A 218 13.69 13.20 -10.69
N VAL A 219 14.22 12.35 -11.57
CA VAL A 219 14.56 12.73 -12.96
C VAL A 219 13.30 13.02 -13.77
N SER A 220 12.26 12.20 -13.63
CA SER A 220 10.99 12.42 -14.33
C SER A 220 10.30 13.71 -13.91
N ASP A 221 10.25 14.00 -12.60
CA ASP A 221 9.66 15.25 -12.08
C ASP A 221 10.44 16.47 -12.57
N LEU A 222 11.78 16.38 -12.56
CA LEU A 222 12.64 17.44 -13.04
C LEU A 222 12.42 17.76 -14.53
N VAL A 223 12.25 16.73 -15.36
CA VAL A 223 12.07 16.88 -16.82
C VAL A 223 10.67 17.37 -17.16
N LEU A 224 9.63 16.90 -16.45
CA LEU A 224 8.24 17.18 -16.79
C LEU A 224 7.72 18.49 -16.20
N GLU A 225 8.06 18.78 -14.94
CA GLU A 225 7.46 19.89 -14.18
C GLU A 225 8.47 20.96 -13.76
N GLY A 226 9.77 20.68 -13.92
CA GLY A 226 10.84 21.58 -13.50
C GLY A 226 11.16 21.54 -12.01
N TRP A 227 12.18 22.30 -11.63
CA TRP A 227 12.72 22.27 -10.27
C TRP A 227 11.85 23.05 -9.28
N SER A 228 11.46 22.39 -8.19
CA SER A 228 10.82 23.02 -7.03
C SER A 228 11.49 22.53 -5.75
N VAL A 229 12.02 23.46 -4.95
CA VAL A 229 12.69 23.14 -3.67
C VAL A 229 11.77 22.38 -2.72
N TYR A 230 10.50 22.76 -2.65
CA TYR A 230 9.51 22.11 -1.78
C TYR A 230 9.21 20.66 -2.22
N LYS A 231 9.06 20.43 -3.52
CA LYS A 231 8.87 19.07 -4.04
C LYS A 231 10.09 18.19 -3.76
N CYS A 232 11.29 18.68 -4.05
CA CYS A 232 12.52 17.95 -3.80
C CYS A 232 12.71 17.62 -2.32
N LEU A 233 12.44 18.56 -1.42
CA LEU A 233 12.51 18.32 0.01
C LEU A 233 11.50 17.24 0.44
N GLY A 234 10.25 17.37 0.00
CA GLY A 234 9.21 16.37 0.27
C GLY A 234 9.59 14.99 -0.25
N LEU A 235 10.08 14.91 -1.50
CA LEU A 235 10.53 13.66 -2.11
C LEU A 235 11.70 13.03 -1.34
N CYS A 236 12.67 13.82 -0.89
CA CYS A 236 13.78 13.35 -0.07
C CYS A 236 13.29 12.78 1.28
N ILE A 237 12.35 13.45 1.94
CA ILE A 237 11.82 12.97 3.22
C ILE A 237 11.08 11.64 3.05
N VAL A 238 10.19 11.51 2.06
CA VAL A 238 9.48 10.25 1.83
C VAL A 238 10.40 9.13 1.37
N PHE A 239 11.46 9.45 0.65
CA PHE A 239 12.50 8.48 0.32
C PHE A 239 13.19 7.93 1.58
N VAL A 240 13.58 8.80 2.50
CA VAL A 240 14.16 8.37 3.79
C VAL A 240 13.19 7.53 4.59
N ILE A 241 11.90 7.91 4.66
CA ILE A 241 10.85 7.10 5.28
C ILE A 241 10.81 5.70 4.66
N SER A 242 10.82 5.60 3.33
CA SER A 242 10.79 4.32 2.61
C SER A 242 12.00 3.42 2.90
N LEU A 243 13.20 4.00 3.08
CA LEU A 243 14.38 3.23 3.47
C LEU A 243 14.26 2.57 4.84
N PHE A 244 13.55 3.21 5.78
CA PHE A 244 13.24 2.61 7.08
C PHE A 244 12.07 1.63 6.98
N ALA A 245 11.08 1.91 6.15
CA ALA A 245 9.95 1.02 5.89
C ALA A 245 10.40 -0.36 5.36
N CYS A 246 11.45 -0.43 4.53
CA CYS A 246 12.04 -1.70 4.10
C CYS A 246 12.40 -2.62 5.28
N GLY A 247 12.99 -2.06 6.33
CA GLY A 247 13.31 -2.83 7.53
C GLY A 247 12.08 -3.23 8.33
N THR A 248 11.17 -2.28 8.48
CA THR A 248 9.91 -2.45 9.23
C THR A 248 9.09 -3.60 8.64
N GLU A 249 8.88 -3.62 7.33
CA GLU A 249 8.06 -4.65 6.69
C GLU A 249 8.68 -6.05 6.78
N VAL A 250 10.00 -6.17 6.60
CA VAL A 250 10.69 -7.46 6.80
C VAL A 250 10.52 -7.97 8.24
N PHE A 251 10.67 -7.09 9.22
CA PHE A 251 10.54 -7.48 10.64
C PHE A 251 9.09 -7.77 11.01
N ASN A 252 8.13 -6.96 10.55
CA ASN A 252 6.71 -7.16 10.80
C ASN A 252 6.22 -8.48 10.18
N THR A 253 6.60 -8.77 8.95
CA THR A 253 6.27 -10.04 8.29
C THR A 253 6.85 -11.24 9.05
N SER A 254 8.06 -11.11 9.56
CA SER A 254 8.68 -12.15 10.39
C SER A 254 7.92 -12.41 11.70
N LEU A 255 7.31 -11.38 12.28
CA LEU A 255 6.44 -11.52 13.47
C LEU A 255 5.14 -12.25 13.13
N ILE A 256 4.55 -11.99 11.98
CA ILE A 256 3.36 -12.71 11.48
C ILE A 256 3.67 -14.20 11.36
N VAL A 257 4.79 -14.57 10.72
CA VAL A 257 5.23 -15.97 10.58
C VAL A 257 5.38 -16.67 11.93
N ARG A 258 5.85 -15.94 12.93
CA ARG A 258 6.01 -16.45 14.31
C ARG A 258 4.72 -16.39 15.12
N LEU A 259 3.59 -16.03 14.53
CA LEU A 259 2.28 -15.84 15.18
C LEU A 259 2.34 -14.84 16.34
N LYS A 260 3.22 -13.82 16.25
CA LYS A 260 3.34 -12.73 17.22
C LYS A 260 2.53 -11.52 16.76
N ASN A 261 1.26 -11.76 16.47
CA ASN A 261 0.34 -10.75 15.91
C ASN A 261 0.16 -9.54 16.83
N ASP A 262 0.19 -9.73 18.15
CA ASP A 262 0.14 -8.61 19.10
C ASP A 262 1.29 -7.62 18.88
N SER A 263 2.51 -8.16 18.63
CA SER A 263 3.68 -7.33 18.36
C SER A 263 3.60 -6.64 16.99
N TYR A 264 3.00 -7.28 15.99
CA TYR A 264 2.71 -6.68 14.69
C TYR A 264 1.72 -5.52 14.82
N ILE A 265 0.58 -5.74 15.50
CA ILE A 265 -0.45 -4.71 15.72
C ILE A 265 0.13 -3.52 16.50
N ILE A 266 0.90 -3.78 17.57
CA ILE A 266 1.54 -2.72 18.34
C ILE A 266 2.52 -1.92 17.44
N SER A 267 3.25 -2.57 16.55
CA SER A 267 4.13 -1.91 15.59
C SER A 267 3.36 -0.91 14.71
N LYS A 268 2.26 -1.34 14.11
CA LYS A 268 1.40 -0.46 13.28
C LYS A 268 0.72 0.64 14.09
N LEU A 269 0.31 0.35 15.32
CA LEU A 269 -0.25 1.36 16.24
C LEU A 269 0.78 2.42 16.64
N ILE A 270 2.03 2.04 16.87
CA ILE A 270 3.12 2.98 17.15
C ILE A 270 3.24 4.00 16.01
N PHE A 271 3.28 3.54 14.76
CA PHE A 271 3.31 4.44 13.61
C PHE A 271 2.11 5.38 13.58
N GLY A 272 0.89 4.83 13.64
CA GLY A 272 -0.34 5.64 13.55
C GLY A 272 -0.49 6.64 14.70
N VAL A 273 -0.31 6.18 15.94
CA VAL A 273 -0.49 7.03 17.13
C VAL A 273 0.58 8.13 17.20
N ILE A 274 1.85 7.80 16.97
CA ILE A 274 2.94 8.78 17.01
C ILE A 274 2.75 9.81 15.91
N SER A 275 2.43 9.38 14.67
CA SER A 275 2.17 10.30 13.57
C SER A 275 1.05 11.28 13.91
N CYS A 276 -0.11 10.78 14.34
CA CYS A 276 -1.26 11.62 14.67
C CYS A 276 -0.97 12.59 15.81
N LEU A 277 -0.37 12.11 16.90
CA LEU A 277 -0.04 12.96 18.05
C LEU A 277 0.94 14.08 17.68
N LEU A 278 2.01 13.75 16.95
CA LEU A 278 3.01 14.74 16.56
C LEU A 278 2.45 15.75 15.54
N ILE A 279 1.54 15.36 14.67
CA ILE A 279 0.87 16.28 13.73
C ILE A 279 -0.02 17.25 14.49
N ILE A 280 -0.82 16.74 15.42
CA ILE A 280 -1.70 17.57 16.26
C ILE A 280 -0.87 18.55 17.10
N ILE A 281 0.15 18.06 17.79
CA ILE A 281 1.06 18.91 18.58
C ILE A 281 1.73 19.95 17.68
N GLY A 282 2.25 19.52 16.53
CA GLY A 282 2.88 20.41 15.57
C GLY A 282 1.97 21.55 15.12
N ARG A 283 0.72 21.24 14.80
CA ARG A 283 -0.26 22.25 14.35
C ARG A 283 -0.74 23.17 15.46
N PHE A 284 -1.14 22.63 16.61
CA PHE A 284 -1.83 23.38 17.66
C PHE A 284 -0.89 23.97 18.72
N VAL A 285 0.27 23.37 18.97
CA VAL A 285 1.22 23.83 20.00
C VAL A 285 2.37 24.60 19.37
N ILE A 286 2.95 24.09 18.27
CA ILE A 286 4.12 24.70 17.62
C ILE A 286 3.69 25.72 16.54
N GLY A 287 2.45 25.66 16.06
CA GLY A 287 1.93 26.58 15.03
C GLY A 287 2.49 26.29 13.63
N ILE A 288 2.72 25.03 13.30
CA ILE A 288 3.26 24.66 11.98
C ILE A 288 2.25 25.07 10.89
N GLU A 289 2.69 25.95 10.01
CA GLU A 289 1.92 26.41 8.85
C GLU A 289 2.32 25.73 7.55
N ASN A 290 3.51 25.11 7.50
CA ASN A 290 4.00 24.43 6.30
C ASN A 290 3.63 22.94 6.32
N ILE A 291 2.89 22.51 5.30
CA ILE A 291 2.41 21.14 5.20
C ILE A 291 3.55 20.10 5.09
N LEU A 292 4.72 20.47 4.56
CA LEU A 292 5.87 19.56 4.50
C LEU A 292 6.38 19.19 5.89
N ALA A 293 6.17 20.04 6.89
CA ALA A 293 6.53 19.73 8.26
C ALA A 293 5.71 18.55 8.83
N ILE A 294 4.56 18.18 8.22
CA ILE A 294 3.80 16.99 8.55
C ILE A 294 4.59 15.70 8.22
N LEU A 295 5.48 15.74 7.24
CA LEU A 295 6.30 14.57 6.89
C LEU A 295 7.33 14.21 7.99
N ILE A 296 7.72 15.16 8.81
CA ILE A 296 8.65 14.92 9.94
C ILE A 296 8.03 13.97 10.99
N PRO A 297 6.80 14.20 11.47
CA PRO A 297 6.05 13.22 12.27
C PRO A 297 6.03 11.81 11.68
N PHE A 298 5.79 11.68 10.38
CA PHE A 298 5.81 10.36 9.71
C PHE A 298 7.20 9.73 9.75
N LEU A 299 8.26 10.50 9.54
CA LEU A 299 9.63 10.01 9.65
C LEU A 299 9.95 9.51 11.07
N LEU A 300 9.60 10.29 12.08
CA LEU A 300 9.81 9.92 13.48
C LEU A 300 9.00 8.68 13.88
N ALA A 301 7.76 8.60 13.43
CA ALA A 301 6.91 7.44 13.65
C ALA A 301 7.47 6.18 12.96
N GLN A 302 7.98 6.29 11.74
CA GLN A 302 8.60 5.19 11.01
C GLN A 302 9.88 4.71 11.68
N LEU A 303 10.68 5.62 12.23
CA LEU A 303 11.87 5.26 13.03
C LEU A 303 11.49 4.49 14.29
N ALA A 304 10.47 4.95 15.03
CA ALA A 304 9.97 4.29 16.23
C ALA A 304 9.41 2.90 15.91
N GLU A 305 8.62 2.78 14.86
CA GLU A 305 8.07 1.51 14.39
C GLU A 305 9.19 0.55 14.00
N ASN A 306 10.19 1.01 13.23
CA ASN A 306 11.33 0.20 12.82
C ASN A 306 12.14 -0.31 14.02
N ALA A 307 12.41 0.55 15.00
CA ALA A 307 13.12 0.18 16.20
C ALA A 307 12.37 -0.89 17.00
N TYR A 308 11.07 -0.70 17.20
CA TYR A 308 10.22 -1.65 17.93
C TYR A 308 10.13 -3.00 17.19
N SER A 309 9.79 -3.00 15.89
CA SER A 309 9.62 -4.22 15.09
C SER A 309 10.92 -5.02 15.01
N SER A 310 12.07 -4.35 14.81
CA SER A 310 13.38 -5.01 14.78
C SER A 310 13.74 -5.66 16.10
N TYR A 311 13.49 -4.98 17.22
CA TYR A 311 13.71 -5.52 18.56
C TYR A 311 12.84 -6.77 18.82
N ARG A 312 11.53 -6.67 18.51
CA ARG A 312 10.57 -7.77 18.73
C ARG A 312 10.84 -8.96 17.82
N ALA A 313 11.16 -8.71 16.56
CA ALA A 313 11.53 -9.77 15.61
C ALA A 313 12.79 -10.53 16.06
N ARG A 314 13.85 -9.82 16.38
CA ARG A 314 15.08 -10.46 16.89
C ARG A 314 14.84 -11.30 18.14
N LYS A 315 13.98 -10.83 19.05
CA LYS A 315 13.60 -11.60 20.26
C LYS A 315 12.76 -12.83 19.91
N ALA A 316 11.89 -12.75 18.93
CA ALA A 316 11.04 -13.86 18.52
C ALA A 316 11.80 -14.97 17.79
N TRP A 317 12.93 -14.65 17.13
CA TRP A 317 13.72 -15.61 16.34
C TRP A 317 14.93 -16.18 17.10
N LYS A 318 15.22 -15.72 18.30
CA LYS A 318 16.12 -16.37 19.26
C LYS A 318 15.45 -17.60 19.89
#